data_a5064ddc6009a128e9703c6bca2fb594
#
_entry.id   a5064ddc6009a128e9703c6bca2fb594
#
_cell.length_a   1.000
_cell.length_b   1.000
_cell.length_c   1.000
_cell.angle_alpha   90.00
_cell.angle_beta   90.00
_cell.angle_gamma   90.00
#
_symmetry.space_group_name_H-M   'P 1'
#
loop_
_entity.id
_entity.type
_entity.pdbx_description
1 polymer ?
#
loop_
_entity_poly.entity_id
_entity_poly.type
_entity_poly.pdbx_seq_one_letter_code
_entity_poly.pdbx_strand_id
1 'polypeptide(L)'
;MRVFETTAVVLGMALVLGTSAFAAGDAKKGKMLFDDAKFAGGSASCSSCHPDGKGLEKAGMKGKKEWTNPGGTWLALEDANNVCVILANKGTAIDPKSEEMKDLVAYIKSLSKK
;
A
#
# COMPACT_ATOMS: atom_id res chain seq x y z
N MET A 1 -61.89 -10.51 15.78
CA MET A 1 -61.22 -10.01 14.58
C MET A 1 -59.82 -9.57 14.92
N ARG A 2 -58.86 -10.26 14.43
CA ARG A 2 -57.50 -9.93 14.72
C ARG A 2 -56.78 -9.56 13.46
N VAL A 3 -56.31 -8.39 13.46
CA VAL A 3 -55.40 -7.94 12.43
C VAL A 3 -54.00 -8.31 12.91
N PHE A 4 -53.46 -9.28 12.27
CA PHE A 4 -52.05 -9.53 12.48
C PHE A 4 -51.31 -8.55 11.60
N GLU A 5 -50.85 -7.53 12.24
CA GLU A 5 -49.84 -6.73 11.61
C GLU A 5 -48.57 -7.52 11.61
N THR A 6 -48.31 -8.20 10.54
CA THR A 6 -47.01 -8.64 10.24
C THR A 6 -46.18 -7.39 9.99
N THR A 7 -45.60 -6.91 11.01
CA THR A 7 -44.51 -5.96 10.84
C THR A 7 -43.43 -6.73 10.14
N ALA A 8 -43.39 -6.61 8.85
CA ALA A 8 -42.21 -7.00 8.12
C ALA A 8 -41.10 -6.09 8.60
N VAL A 9 -40.34 -6.59 9.54
CA VAL A 9 -39.07 -5.99 9.81
C VAL A 9 -38.24 -6.26 8.58
N VAL A 10 -38.30 -5.34 7.67
CA VAL A 10 -37.28 -5.26 6.66
C VAL A 10 -36.02 -4.88 7.44
N LEU A 11 -35.30 -5.89 7.85
CA LEU A 11 -33.92 -5.68 8.18
C LEU A 11 -33.28 -5.12 6.91
N GLY A 12 -33.20 -3.84 6.85
CA GLY A 12 -32.27 -3.21 5.95
C GLY A 12 -30.89 -3.69 6.37
N MET A 13 -30.48 -4.80 5.83
CA MET A 13 -29.08 -5.10 5.83
C MET A 13 -28.44 -3.95 5.07
N ALA A 14 -27.94 -3.02 5.82
CA ALA A 14 -26.90 -2.20 5.28
C ALA A 14 -25.79 -3.18 4.91
N LEU A 15 -25.76 -3.54 3.67
CA LEU A 15 -24.63 -4.21 3.10
C LEU A 15 -23.49 -3.22 3.20
N VAL A 16 -22.80 -3.25 4.31
CA VAL A 16 -21.47 -2.73 4.35
C VAL A 16 -20.68 -3.72 3.51
N LEU A 17 -20.76 -3.49 2.23
CA LEU A 17 -19.86 -4.14 1.32
C LEU A 17 -18.48 -3.86 1.84
N GLY A 18 -17.76 -4.90 2.15
CA GLY A 18 -16.38 -4.80 2.58
C GLY A 18 -15.45 -4.28 1.49
N THR A 19 -15.87 -3.21 0.82
CA THR A 19 -15.02 -2.48 -0.12
C THR A 19 -13.79 -1.91 0.58
N SER A 20 -13.85 -1.75 1.90
CA SER A 20 -12.69 -1.41 2.71
C SER A 20 -11.60 -2.48 2.68
N ALA A 21 -11.93 -3.76 2.42
CA ALA A 21 -10.93 -4.82 2.29
C ALA A 21 -10.02 -4.62 1.07
N PHE A 22 -10.47 -3.85 0.08
CA PHE A 22 -9.74 -3.52 -1.14
C PHE A 22 -9.41 -2.03 -1.23
N ALA A 23 -9.63 -1.29 -0.14
CA ALA A 23 -9.27 0.11 -0.13
C ALA A 23 -7.78 0.26 -0.40
N ALA A 24 -7.45 1.14 -1.31
CA ALA A 24 -6.07 1.56 -1.52
C ALA A 24 -5.54 2.14 -0.21
N GLY A 25 -4.25 2.03 0.02
CA GLY A 25 -3.60 2.64 1.15
C GLY A 25 -3.64 4.17 1.09
N ASP A 26 -3.18 4.78 2.15
CA ASP A 26 -3.12 6.23 2.30
C ASP A 26 -1.75 6.74 1.84
N ALA A 27 -1.72 7.52 0.77
CA ALA A 27 -0.48 8.05 0.21
C ALA A 27 0.27 8.99 1.17
N LYS A 28 -0.44 9.74 2.02
CA LYS A 28 0.20 10.61 3.02
C LYS A 28 0.93 9.80 4.08
N LYS A 29 0.29 8.75 4.58
CA LYS A 29 0.94 7.82 5.51
C LYS A 29 2.08 7.09 4.82
N GLY A 30 1.91 6.71 3.57
CA GLY A 30 2.96 6.08 2.78
C GLY A 30 4.19 6.97 2.63
N LYS A 31 3.99 8.28 2.42
CA LYS A 31 5.11 9.23 2.38
C LYS A 31 5.83 9.30 3.73
N MET A 32 5.10 9.27 4.83
CA MET A 32 5.71 9.26 6.15
C MET A 32 6.57 8.02 6.36
N LEU A 33 6.10 6.85 5.94
CA LEU A 33 6.87 5.61 5.99
C LEU A 33 8.08 5.67 5.06
N PHE A 34 7.90 6.21 3.89
CA PHE A 34 8.96 6.37 2.88
C PHE A 34 10.11 7.24 3.39
N ASP A 35 9.80 8.25 4.18
CA ASP A 35 10.77 9.19 4.74
C ASP A 35 11.34 8.74 6.09
N ASP A 36 10.80 7.67 6.68
CA ASP A 36 11.20 7.20 8.00
C ASP A 36 12.41 6.25 7.90
N ALA A 37 13.52 6.67 8.44
CA ALA A 37 14.74 5.85 8.48
C ALA A 37 14.60 4.60 9.35
N LYS A 38 13.66 4.57 10.27
CA LYS A 38 13.43 3.42 11.17
C LYS A 38 12.30 2.52 10.70
N PHE A 39 11.71 2.82 9.55
CA PHE A 39 10.65 1.99 8.98
C PHE A 39 11.13 0.54 8.86
N ALA A 40 10.29 -0.39 9.24
CA ALA A 40 10.55 -1.84 9.18
C ALA A 40 11.83 -2.26 9.95
N GLY A 41 12.21 -1.52 10.98
CA GLY A 41 13.41 -1.80 11.75
C GLY A 41 14.71 -1.39 11.05
N GLY A 42 14.63 -0.62 9.99
CA GLY A 42 15.77 -0.21 9.20
C GLY A 42 16.62 0.88 9.82
N SER A 43 17.64 1.29 9.11
CA SER A 43 18.56 2.37 9.48
C SER A 43 18.71 3.43 8.39
N ALA A 44 18.05 3.25 7.26
CA ALA A 44 17.99 4.23 6.17
C ALA A 44 16.57 4.30 5.63
N SER A 45 16.16 5.48 5.18
CA SER A 45 14.84 5.67 4.57
C SER A 45 14.87 5.40 3.06
N CYS A 46 13.71 5.13 2.49
CA CYS A 46 13.56 5.07 1.05
C CYS A 46 13.96 6.41 0.41
N SER A 47 13.60 7.51 1.05
CA SER A 47 13.92 8.87 0.57
C SER A 47 15.42 9.18 0.59
N SER A 48 16.25 8.43 1.30
CA SER A 48 17.69 8.63 1.27
C SER A 48 18.30 8.37 -0.11
N CYS A 49 17.71 7.46 -0.88
CA CYS A 49 18.07 7.19 -2.28
C CYS A 49 17.11 7.82 -3.28
N HIS A 50 15.87 8.03 -2.88
CA HIS A 50 14.79 8.57 -3.71
C HIS A 50 14.17 9.80 -3.04
N PRO A 51 14.88 10.92 -2.93
CA PRO A 51 14.33 12.12 -2.28
C PRO A 51 13.05 12.56 -3.00
N ASP A 52 11.98 12.76 -2.23
CA ASP A 52 10.64 13.06 -2.74
C ASP A 52 10.12 12.04 -3.78
N GLY A 53 10.59 10.78 -3.68
CA GLY A 53 10.23 9.72 -4.60
C GLY A 53 10.92 9.80 -5.96
N LYS A 54 11.92 10.66 -6.11
CA LYS A 54 12.63 10.86 -7.38
C LYS A 54 13.23 9.56 -7.88
N GLY A 55 12.96 9.25 -9.14
CA GLY A 55 13.37 8.01 -9.78
C GLY A 55 12.30 6.92 -9.74
N LEU A 56 11.22 7.10 -8.96
CA LEU A 56 10.13 6.14 -8.83
C LEU A 56 8.84 6.59 -9.55
N GLU A 57 8.90 7.63 -10.36
CA GLU A 57 7.73 8.19 -11.03
C GLU A 57 7.03 7.19 -11.95
N LYS A 58 7.77 6.20 -12.43
CA LYS A 58 7.21 5.15 -13.29
C LYS A 58 6.90 3.86 -12.55
N ALA A 59 7.29 3.75 -11.29
CA ALA A 59 7.12 2.51 -10.53
C ALA A 59 5.66 2.18 -10.26
N GLY A 60 4.81 3.17 -10.11
CA GLY A 60 3.38 3.00 -9.85
C GLY A 60 2.48 3.14 -11.08
N MET A 61 3.03 3.12 -12.28
CA MET A 61 2.23 3.28 -13.50
C MET A 61 1.24 2.14 -13.67
N LYS A 62 0.02 2.50 -14.05
CA LYS A 62 -1.03 1.54 -14.35
C LYS A 62 -0.58 0.58 -15.46
N GLY A 63 -0.79 -0.71 -15.24
CA GLY A 63 -0.44 -1.73 -16.20
C GLY A 63 1.01 -2.21 -16.15
N LYS A 64 1.83 -1.63 -15.28
CA LYS A 64 3.19 -2.12 -15.07
C LYS A 64 3.14 -3.50 -14.40
N LYS A 65 3.90 -4.45 -14.91
CA LYS A 65 3.87 -5.85 -14.48
C LYS A 65 5.19 -6.36 -13.92
N GLU A 66 6.25 -5.61 -14.07
CA GLU A 66 7.57 -6.00 -13.61
C GLU A 66 8.31 -4.80 -13.02
N TRP A 67 9.03 -5.07 -11.96
CA TRP A 67 9.87 -4.09 -11.28
C TRP A 67 11.26 -4.65 -11.12
N THR A 68 12.26 -3.90 -11.54
CA THR A 68 13.67 -4.28 -11.43
C THR A 68 14.37 -3.39 -10.42
N ASN A 69 15.11 -3.99 -9.50
CA ASN A 69 15.97 -3.32 -8.55
C ASN A 69 17.26 -4.12 -8.40
N PRO A 70 18.22 -3.66 -7.58
CA PRO A 70 19.48 -4.38 -7.41
C PRO A 70 19.35 -5.85 -6.98
N GLY A 71 18.23 -6.24 -6.39
CA GLY A 71 17.99 -7.63 -5.99
C GLY A 71 17.42 -8.51 -7.10
N GLY A 72 17.00 -7.95 -8.22
CA GLY A 72 16.46 -8.73 -9.34
C GLY A 72 15.20 -8.11 -9.96
N THR A 73 14.41 -8.94 -10.62
CA THR A 73 13.14 -8.56 -11.23
C THR A 73 11.97 -9.23 -10.49
N TRP A 74 10.95 -8.46 -10.20
CA TRP A 74 9.82 -8.83 -9.34
C TRP A 74 8.52 -8.61 -10.08
N LEU A 75 7.54 -9.46 -9.81
CA LEU A 75 6.22 -9.39 -10.45
C LEU A 75 5.19 -8.64 -9.61
N ALA A 76 5.58 -8.16 -8.45
CA ALA A 76 4.75 -7.34 -7.58
C ALA A 76 5.58 -6.19 -7.01
N LEU A 77 4.98 -5.00 -6.96
CA LEU A 77 5.64 -3.83 -6.39
C LEU A 77 5.94 -4.03 -4.90
N GLU A 78 5.06 -4.71 -4.20
CA GLU A 78 5.23 -5.05 -2.78
C GLU A 78 6.50 -5.87 -2.55
N ASP A 79 6.77 -6.82 -3.40
CA ASP A 79 7.98 -7.65 -3.31
C ASP A 79 9.23 -6.82 -3.63
N ALA A 80 9.17 -6.00 -4.66
CA ALA A 80 10.25 -5.08 -5.01
C ALA A 80 10.55 -4.12 -3.86
N ASN A 81 9.53 -3.60 -3.20
CA ASN A 81 9.68 -2.73 -2.05
C ASN A 81 10.35 -3.46 -0.89
N ASN A 82 9.95 -4.69 -0.59
CA ASN A 82 10.54 -5.49 0.47
C ASN A 82 12.03 -5.77 0.23
N VAL A 83 12.42 -6.00 -1.01
CA VAL A 83 13.83 -6.17 -1.34
C VAL A 83 14.62 -4.89 -1.05
N CYS A 84 14.07 -3.73 -1.38
CA CYS A 84 14.70 -2.46 -1.03
C CYS A 84 14.74 -2.24 0.49
N VAL A 85 13.70 -2.63 1.21
CA VAL A 85 13.68 -2.58 2.68
C VAL A 85 14.84 -3.39 3.27
N ILE A 86 15.08 -4.57 2.75
CA ILE A 86 16.15 -5.45 3.24
C ILE A 86 17.52 -4.95 2.83
N LEU A 87 17.73 -4.69 1.54
CA LEU A 87 19.05 -4.42 0.98
C LEU A 87 19.52 -2.98 1.19
N ALA A 88 18.62 -2.01 0.97
CA ALA A 88 18.96 -0.60 1.02
C ALA A 88 18.70 0.00 2.40
N ASN A 89 17.55 -0.28 2.98
CA ASN A 89 17.15 0.31 4.26
C ASN A 89 17.70 -0.47 5.47
N LYS A 90 18.21 -1.67 5.27
CA LYS A 90 18.70 -2.56 6.33
C LYS A 90 17.62 -2.94 7.33
N GLY A 91 16.38 -3.02 6.87
CA GLY A 91 15.25 -3.44 7.64
C GLY A 91 14.87 -4.89 7.43
N THR A 92 13.70 -5.25 7.93
CA THR A 92 13.09 -6.56 7.77
C THR A 92 11.88 -6.45 6.85
N ALA A 93 11.69 -7.40 5.95
CA ALA A 93 10.52 -7.43 5.08
C ALA A 93 9.22 -7.37 5.90
N ILE A 94 8.27 -6.61 5.42
CA ILE A 94 6.93 -6.52 6.03
C ILE A 94 5.94 -7.34 5.20
N ASP A 95 4.81 -7.70 5.81
CA ASP A 95 3.75 -8.42 5.12
C ASP A 95 3.31 -7.61 3.87
N PRO A 96 3.35 -8.22 2.67
CA PRO A 96 2.90 -7.53 1.45
C PRO A 96 1.46 -7.04 1.50
N LYS A 97 0.64 -7.61 2.38
CA LYS A 97 -0.77 -7.24 2.56
C LYS A 97 -1.00 -6.33 3.75
N SER A 98 0.05 -5.92 4.46
CA SER A 98 -0.05 -5.02 5.60
C SER A 98 -0.54 -3.63 5.19
N GLU A 99 -1.09 -2.90 6.15
CA GLU A 99 -1.49 -1.49 5.94
C GLU A 99 -0.29 -0.63 5.54
N GLU A 100 0.85 -0.85 6.19
CA GLU A 100 2.06 -0.10 5.89
C GLU A 100 2.49 -0.31 4.43
N MET A 101 2.43 -1.53 3.94
CA MET A 101 2.77 -1.79 2.54
C MET A 101 1.75 -1.17 1.59
N LYS A 102 0.46 -1.22 1.93
CA LYS A 102 -0.59 -0.57 1.13
C LYS A 102 -0.38 0.95 1.06
N ASP A 103 -0.06 1.56 2.19
CA ASP A 103 0.20 3.00 2.27
C ASP A 103 1.44 3.37 1.45
N LEU A 104 2.50 2.59 1.58
CA LEU A 104 3.74 2.79 0.84
C LEU A 104 3.50 2.68 -0.68
N VAL A 105 2.79 1.66 -1.11
CA VAL A 105 2.42 1.47 -2.52
C VAL A 105 1.55 2.63 -3.02
N ALA A 106 0.59 3.08 -2.21
CA ALA A 106 -0.26 4.22 -2.55
C ALA A 106 0.57 5.49 -2.78
N TYR A 107 1.56 5.74 -1.94
CA TYR A 107 2.47 6.87 -2.14
C TYR A 107 3.24 6.74 -3.45
N ILE A 108 3.86 5.58 -3.70
CA ILE A 108 4.62 5.35 -4.93
C ILE A 108 3.74 5.52 -6.17
N LYS A 109 2.51 4.99 -6.13
CA LYS A 109 1.55 5.19 -7.22
C LYS A 109 1.17 6.64 -7.42
N SER A 110 1.13 7.43 -6.36
CA SER A 110 0.81 8.86 -6.44
C SER A 110 1.86 9.66 -7.21
N LEU A 111 3.10 9.17 -7.24
CA LEU A 111 4.20 9.84 -7.94
C LEU A 111 4.01 9.85 -9.46
N SER A 112 3.34 8.84 -10.00
CA SER A 112 3.11 8.74 -11.44
C SER A 112 1.98 9.63 -11.96
N LYS A 113 1.26 10.31 -11.05
CA LYS A 113 0.16 11.21 -11.39
C LYS A 113 0.57 12.67 -11.50
N LYS A 114 1.83 12.95 -11.28
CA LYS A 114 2.38 14.31 -11.38
C LYS A 114 2.82 14.64 -12.79
#